data_0fd6682ae27b519ead3281367bc97abb
#
_entry.id   0fd6682ae27b519ead3281367bc97abb
#
_cell.length_a   1.000
_cell.length_b   1.000
_cell.length_c   1.000
_cell.angle_alpha   90.00
_cell.angle_beta   90.00
_cell.angle_gamma   90.00
#
_symmetry.space_group_name_H-M   'P 1'
#
loop_
_entity.id
_entity.type
_entity.pdbx_description
1 polymer ?
#
loop_
_entity_poly.entity_id
_entity_poly.type
_entity_poly.pdbx_seq_one_letter_code
_entity_poly.pdbx_strand_id
1 'polypeptide(L)'
;MRYIVTALVAGLALSGCASKEGVVPVNGLQVVRTETLPPPARTDLVAPDRESLIGPLDTLLISVYGVEGLNVETQVDSSGRISMPLVGTVDVRGLTAREVASYITEELDRYVRDPQVTVNVRNSASQVVTVDGSVESPGLYPVTNQMTLMRAIASAEGLSEFGDANDIVVLRTVGGQRFAGLYDLAAIRRGVYADPPIYANDVVVVGDSPQRRLFKDFISVAPLLSSPLIIAFQ
;
A
#
# COMPACT_ATOMS: atom_id res chain seq x y z
N MET A 1 -12.11 43.98 -41.81
CA MET A 1 -12.29 43.41 -40.43
C MET A 1 -12.95 42.03 -40.39
N ARG A 2 -13.82 41.64 -41.34
CA ARG A 2 -14.50 40.33 -41.33
C ARG A 2 -13.59 39.12 -41.61
N TYR A 3 -12.49 39.28 -42.30
CA TYR A 3 -11.53 38.18 -42.65
C TYR A 3 -10.50 37.89 -41.54
N ILE A 4 -10.27 38.81 -40.62
CA ILE A 4 -9.33 38.62 -39.49
C ILE A 4 -9.96 37.74 -38.41
N VAL A 5 -11.27 37.81 -38.22
CA VAL A 5 -11.99 37.01 -37.21
C VAL A 5 -12.09 35.55 -37.67
N THR A 6 -12.25 35.31 -39.00
CA THR A 6 -12.30 33.96 -39.55
C THR A 6 -10.96 33.24 -39.52
N ALA A 7 -9.83 33.95 -39.59
CA ALA A 7 -8.47 33.37 -39.48
C ALA A 7 -8.13 33.00 -38.01
N LEU A 8 -8.69 33.73 -37.03
CA LEU A 8 -8.43 33.46 -35.62
C LEU A 8 -9.17 32.20 -35.10
N VAL A 9 -10.35 31.89 -35.67
CA VAL A 9 -11.14 30.70 -35.30
C VAL A 9 -10.58 29.41 -35.95
N ALA A 10 -9.92 29.51 -37.12
CA ALA A 10 -9.30 28.36 -37.77
C ALA A 10 -7.99 27.93 -37.09
N GLY A 11 -7.34 28.78 -36.29
CA GLY A 11 -6.07 28.47 -35.61
C GLY A 11 -6.23 27.66 -34.29
N LEU A 12 -7.43 27.57 -33.71
CA LEU A 12 -7.67 26.87 -32.45
C LEU A 12 -8.01 25.36 -32.61
N ALA A 13 -8.14 24.85 -33.83
CA ALA A 13 -8.56 23.47 -34.07
C ALA A 13 -7.40 22.45 -34.17
N LEU A 14 -6.15 22.86 -33.96
CA LEU A 14 -4.97 21.97 -33.99
C LEU A 14 -4.40 21.69 -32.59
N SER A 15 -5.21 21.70 -31.53
CA SER A 15 -4.76 21.18 -30.23
C SER A 15 -4.71 19.66 -30.28
N GLY A 16 -3.46 19.19 -30.37
CA GLY A 16 -3.06 17.84 -30.62
C GLY A 16 -3.75 16.79 -29.75
N CYS A 17 -4.12 15.70 -30.40
CA CYS A 17 -4.29 14.43 -29.72
C CYS A 17 -2.97 14.07 -29.05
N ALA A 18 -2.86 14.33 -27.74
CA ALA A 18 -1.85 13.71 -26.90
C ALA A 18 -2.13 12.20 -26.96
N SER A 19 -1.40 11.48 -27.79
CA SER A 19 -1.46 10.02 -27.83
C SER A 19 -1.04 9.54 -26.44
N LYS A 20 -1.97 8.89 -25.72
CA LYS A 20 -1.63 8.20 -24.48
C LYS A 20 -0.49 7.25 -24.78
N GLU A 21 0.62 7.39 -24.07
CA GLU A 21 1.72 6.43 -24.17
C GLU A 21 1.15 5.02 -23.94
N GLY A 22 1.38 4.15 -24.92
CA GLY A 22 0.97 2.74 -24.83
C GLY A 22 1.79 2.02 -23.76
N VAL A 23 1.32 0.85 -23.36
CA VAL A 23 2.07 -0.04 -22.48
C VAL A 23 3.38 -0.42 -23.17
N VAL A 24 4.51 -0.11 -22.51
CA VAL A 24 5.86 -0.43 -22.99
C VAL A 24 6.37 -1.65 -22.22
N PRO A 25 6.98 -2.65 -22.89
CA PRO A 25 7.59 -3.77 -22.21
C PRO A 25 8.72 -3.29 -21.28
N VAL A 26 8.62 -3.57 -19.99
CA VAL A 26 9.67 -3.35 -18.99
C VAL A 26 10.18 -4.72 -18.55
N ASN A 27 11.36 -4.80 -17.96
CA ASN A 27 11.92 -6.06 -17.47
C ASN A 27 10.90 -6.82 -16.61
N GLY A 28 10.49 -8.01 -17.06
CA GLY A 28 9.50 -8.85 -16.39
C GLY A 28 8.04 -8.62 -16.79
N LEU A 29 7.74 -7.59 -17.62
CA LEU A 29 6.40 -7.34 -18.14
C LEU A 29 6.28 -7.80 -19.59
N GLN A 30 5.47 -8.81 -19.87
CA GLN A 30 5.07 -9.17 -21.24
C GLN A 30 3.77 -8.46 -21.61
N VAL A 31 3.86 -7.62 -22.63
CA VAL A 31 2.68 -6.95 -23.20
C VAL A 31 1.99 -7.88 -24.18
N VAL A 32 0.86 -8.45 -23.78
CA VAL A 32 0.03 -9.31 -24.65
C VAL A 32 -1.03 -8.43 -25.30
N ARG A 33 -1.02 -8.35 -26.63
CA ARG A 33 -1.99 -7.59 -27.44
C ARG A 33 -3.19 -8.45 -27.84
N THR A 34 -3.67 -9.30 -26.95
CA THR A 34 -4.84 -10.15 -27.16
C THR A 34 -5.99 -9.68 -26.27
N GLU A 35 -7.23 -9.99 -26.66
CA GLU A 35 -8.41 -9.60 -25.91
C GLU A 35 -8.48 -10.22 -24.50
N THR A 36 -7.77 -11.34 -24.28
CA THR A 36 -7.74 -12.04 -23.01
C THR A 36 -6.32 -12.39 -22.58
N LEU A 37 -5.99 -12.17 -21.32
CA LEU A 37 -4.76 -12.65 -20.71
C LEU A 37 -4.82 -14.17 -20.52
N PRO A 38 -3.68 -14.90 -20.60
CA PRO A 38 -3.67 -16.32 -20.29
C PRO A 38 -4.12 -16.55 -18.84
N PRO A 39 -4.92 -17.61 -18.56
CA PRO A 39 -5.33 -17.94 -17.21
C PRO A 39 -4.11 -18.29 -16.36
N PRO A 40 -4.08 -17.87 -15.07
CA PRO A 40 -2.99 -18.21 -14.17
C PRO A 40 -2.98 -19.71 -13.83
N ALA A 41 -1.80 -20.29 -13.67
CA ALA A 41 -1.64 -21.62 -13.11
C ALA A 41 -1.96 -21.61 -11.60
N ARG A 42 -2.16 -22.81 -11.00
CA ARG A 42 -2.43 -22.90 -9.54
C ARG A 42 -1.30 -22.31 -8.69
N THR A 43 -0.06 -22.46 -9.14
CA THR A 43 1.13 -21.88 -8.51
C THR A 43 1.16 -20.36 -8.56
N ASP A 44 0.55 -19.74 -9.56
CA ASP A 44 0.49 -18.28 -9.71
C ASP A 44 -0.59 -17.66 -8.81
N LEU A 45 -1.60 -18.47 -8.42
CA LEU A 45 -2.66 -18.05 -7.50
C LEU A 45 -2.21 -18.04 -6.03
N VAL A 46 -1.14 -18.81 -5.74
CA VAL A 46 -0.48 -18.83 -4.43
C VAL A 46 0.86 -18.11 -4.60
N ALA A 47 0.88 -16.79 -4.39
CA ALA A 47 2.13 -16.06 -4.48
C ALA A 47 3.14 -16.56 -3.44
N PRO A 48 4.46 -16.54 -3.75
CA PRO A 48 5.48 -16.85 -2.77
C PRO A 48 5.33 -15.91 -1.59
N ASP A 49 5.00 -16.48 -0.43
CA ASP A 49 4.79 -15.74 0.79
C ASP A 49 6.11 -15.12 1.26
N ARG A 50 6.11 -13.81 1.48
CA ARG A 50 7.05 -13.22 2.41
C ARG A 50 6.66 -13.70 3.80
N GLU A 51 7.61 -14.29 4.52
CA GLU A 51 7.37 -14.71 5.89
C GLU A 51 6.98 -13.47 6.72
N SER A 52 5.84 -13.57 7.42
CA SER A 52 5.41 -12.52 8.35
C SER A 52 6.26 -12.61 9.60
N LEU A 53 7.01 -11.55 9.88
CA LEU A 53 7.88 -11.46 11.05
C LEU A 53 7.10 -10.86 12.23
N ILE A 54 7.33 -11.41 13.41
CA ILE A 54 6.71 -10.93 14.66
C ILE A 54 7.46 -9.66 15.11
N GLY A 55 6.69 -8.66 15.52
CA GLY A 55 7.21 -7.40 16.04
C GLY A 55 6.54 -6.95 17.34
N PRO A 56 7.01 -5.84 17.92
CA PRO A 56 6.42 -5.28 19.13
C PRO A 56 4.93 -5.00 18.97
N LEU A 57 4.17 -5.21 20.04
CA LEU A 57 2.72 -5.03 20.15
C LEU A 57 1.86 -6.04 19.35
N ASP A 58 2.48 -6.98 18.64
CA ASP A 58 1.75 -8.09 18.04
C ASP A 58 1.14 -8.99 19.13
N THR A 59 -0.05 -9.53 18.87
CA THR A 59 -0.71 -10.47 19.79
C THR A 59 -0.56 -11.89 19.25
N LEU A 60 0.03 -12.77 20.05
CA LEU A 60 0.28 -14.16 19.71
C LEU A 60 -0.67 -15.06 20.48
N LEU A 61 -1.24 -16.05 19.82
CA LEU A 61 -1.93 -17.18 20.40
C LEU A 61 -0.99 -18.39 20.34
N ILE A 62 -0.54 -18.84 21.50
CA ILE A 62 0.31 -20.02 21.65
C ILE A 62 -0.54 -21.13 22.22
N SER A 63 -0.53 -22.28 21.55
CA SER A 63 -1.29 -23.46 21.98
C SER A 63 -0.37 -24.66 22.08
N VAL A 64 -0.42 -25.36 23.20
CA VAL A 64 0.34 -26.59 23.45
C VAL A 64 -0.67 -27.75 23.54
N TYR A 65 -0.58 -28.68 22.60
CA TYR A 65 -1.51 -29.78 22.50
C TYR A 65 -1.44 -30.67 23.76
N GLY A 66 -2.61 -30.99 24.31
CA GLY A 66 -2.75 -31.85 25.49
C GLY A 66 -2.39 -31.22 26.84
N VAL A 67 -2.02 -29.92 26.88
CA VAL A 67 -1.67 -29.20 28.11
C VAL A 67 -2.41 -27.85 28.17
N GLU A 68 -3.66 -27.87 28.67
CA GLU A 68 -4.52 -26.67 28.69
C GLU A 68 -3.92 -25.49 29.45
N GLY A 69 -3.18 -25.73 30.52
CA GLY A 69 -2.53 -24.66 31.32
C GLY A 69 -1.39 -23.92 30.62
N LEU A 70 -0.97 -24.36 29.42
CA LEU A 70 0.07 -23.72 28.62
C LEU A 70 -0.47 -23.00 27.38
N ASN A 71 -1.81 -23.01 27.19
CA ASN A 71 -2.42 -22.21 26.15
C ASN A 71 -2.49 -20.76 26.59
N VAL A 72 -1.79 -19.86 25.88
CA VAL A 72 -1.62 -18.46 26.26
C VAL A 72 -1.87 -17.55 25.07
N GLU A 73 -2.70 -16.54 25.29
CA GLU A 73 -2.75 -15.35 24.44
C GLU A 73 -1.88 -14.27 25.09
N THR A 74 -0.85 -13.83 24.40
CA THR A 74 0.13 -12.88 24.94
C THR A 74 0.48 -11.81 23.92
N GLN A 75 0.74 -10.59 24.41
CA GLN A 75 1.21 -9.50 23.59
C GLN A 75 2.73 -9.39 23.68
N VAL A 76 3.36 -9.18 22.53
CA VAL A 76 4.80 -8.89 22.44
C VAL A 76 5.06 -7.51 23.05
N ASP A 77 5.96 -7.43 24.01
CA ASP A 77 6.34 -6.17 24.66
C ASP A 77 7.09 -5.22 23.71
N SER A 78 7.35 -4.00 24.15
CA SER A 78 8.08 -2.98 23.35
C SER A 78 9.53 -3.37 23.05
N SER A 79 10.10 -4.32 23.78
CA SER A 79 11.44 -4.86 23.55
C SER A 79 11.45 -6.09 22.63
N GLY A 80 10.27 -6.56 22.20
CA GLY A 80 10.13 -7.68 21.28
C GLY A 80 10.09 -9.04 21.97
N ARG A 81 9.67 -9.11 23.25
CA ARG A 81 9.64 -10.33 24.05
C ARG A 81 8.24 -10.69 24.49
N ILE A 82 8.03 -11.97 24.72
CA ILE A 82 6.83 -12.53 25.36
C ILE A 82 7.17 -13.25 26.64
N SER A 83 6.19 -13.45 27.51
CA SER A 83 6.31 -14.28 28.71
C SER A 83 5.38 -15.48 28.60
N MET A 84 5.93 -16.67 28.85
CA MET A 84 5.19 -17.93 28.80
C MET A 84 5.46 -18.77 30.04
N PRO A 85 4.45 -19.45 30.60
CA PRO A 85 4.64 -20.37 31.73
C PRO A 85 5.66 -21.45 31.38
N LEU A 86 6.49 -21.82 32.36
CA LEU A 86 7.59 -22.81 32.30
C LEU A 86 8.79 -22.39 31.43
N VAL A 87 8.58 -21.71 30.31
CA VAL A 87 9.64 -21.26 29.39
C VAL A 87 10.25 -19.94 29.86
N GLY A 88 9.44 -19.08 30.50
CA GLY A 88 9.86 -17.75 30.95
C GLY A 88 9.75 -16.71 29.82
N THR A 89 10.75 -15.83 29.74
CA THR A 89 10.80 -14.74 28.76
C THR A 89 11.51 -15.17 27.49
N VAL A 90 10.87 -15.00 26.33
CA VAL A 90 11.36 -15.36 25.00
C VAL A 90 11.47 -14.12 24.14
N ASP A 91 12.60 -13.89 23.48
CA ASP A 91 12.76 -12.87 22.45
C ASP A 91 12.19 -13.42 21.13
N VAL A 92 11.16 -12.76 20.62
CA VAL A 92 10.43 -13.20 19.42
C VAL A 92 10.52 -12.17 18.28
N ARG A 93 11.20 -11.06 18.51
CA ARG A 93 11.32 -9.98 17.54
C ARG A 93 12.07 -10.43 16.28
N GLY A 94 11.42 -10.24 15.13
CA GLY A 94 11.98 -10.59 13.82
C GLY A 94 12.01 -12.10 13.54
N LEU A 95 11.37 -12.91 14.40
CA LEU A 95 11.15 -14.33 14.14
C LEU A 95 9.79 -14.55 13.47
N THR A 96 9.68 -15.65 12.74
CA THR A 96 8.41 -16.14 12.22
C THR A 96 7.65 -16.91 13.32
N ALA A 97 6.34 -17.07 13.18
CA ALA A 97 5.53 -17.88 14.09
C ALA A 97 6.06 -19.33 14.20
N ARG A 98 6.59 -19.87 13.11
CA ARG A 98 7.18 -21.21 13.06
C ARG A 98 8.46 -21.31 13.88
N GLU A 99 9.36 -20.33 13.76
CA GLU A 99 10.60 -20.29 14.54
C GLU A 99 10.32 -20.18 16.04
N VAL A 100 9.33 -19.32 16.40
CA VAL A 100 8.90 -19.21 17.81
C VAL A 100 8.29 -20.51 18.31
N ALA A 101 7.47 -21.19 17.51
CA ALA A 101 6.92 -22.49 17.88
C ALA A 101 8.01 -23.54 18.09
N SER A 102 9.02 -23.59 17.21
CA SER A 102 10.15 -24.51 17.34
C SER A 102 10.97 -24.21 18.61
N TYR A 103 11.27 -22.94 18.89
CA TYR A 103 11.98 -22.54 20.09
C TYR A 103 11.24 -22.93 21.38
N ILE A 104 9.92 -22.63 21.43
CA ILE A 104 9.09 -22.98 22.59
C ILE A 104 9.01 -24.51 22.78
N THR A 105 8.92 -25.28 21.68
CA THR A 105 8.91 -26.74 21.71
C THR A 105 10.18 -27.27 22.37
N GLU A 106 11.36 -26.76 21.95
CA GLU A 106 12.66 -27.17 22.51
C GLU A 106 12.78 -26.85 23.99
N GLU A 107 12.33 -25.68 24.43
CA GLU A 107 12.37 -25.29 25.84
C GLU A 107 11.37 -26.08 26.70
N LEU A 108 10.19 -26.43 26.16
CA LEU A 108 9.19 -27.21 26.85
C LEU A 108 9.53 -28.69 26.98
N ASP A 109 10.41 -29.23 26.13
CA ASP A 109 10.79 -30.67 26.15
C ASP A 109 11.36 -31.13 27.52
N ARG A 110 11.85 -30.18 28.32
CA ARG A 110 12.32 -30.42 29.71
C ARG A 110 11.19 -30.68 30.70
N TYR A 111 9.95 -30.25 30.39
CA TYR A 111 8.81 -30.27 31.31
C TYR A 111 7.65 -31.09 30.80
N VAL A 112 7.51 -31.22 29.49
CA VAL A 112 6.40 -31.90 28.79
C VAL A 112 6.98 -32.92 27.83
N ARG A 113 6.48 -34.13 27.80
CA ARG A 113 6.91 -35.16 26.87
C ARG A 113 6.30 -34.91 25.47
N ASP A 114 7.13 -34.84 24.45
CA ASP A 114 6.75 -34.66 23.05
C ASP A 114 5.78 -33.44 22.85
N PRO A 115 6.16 -32.22 23.29
CA PRO A 115 5.27 -31.06 23.21
C PRO A 115 5.00 -30.68 21.74
N GLN A 116 3.72 -30.49 21.43
CA GLN A 116 3.29 -30.01 20.10
C GLN A 116 2.83 -28.57 20.26
N VAL A 117 3.64 -27.62 19.81
CA VAL A 117 3.40 -26.19 19.96
C VAL A 117 2.93 -25.58 18.64
N THR A 118 1.86 -24.79 18.69
CA THR A 118 1.40 -23.98 17.57
C THR A 118 1.36 -22.52 17.99
N VAL A 119 1.95 -21.67 17.16
CA VAL A 119 1.93 -20.21 17.36
C VAL A 119 1.19 -19.57 16.19
N ASN A 120 0.19 -18.75 16.50
CA ASN A 120 -0.56 -17.97 15.53
C ASN A 120 -0.51 -16.48 15.89
N VAL A 121 -0.31 -15.62 14.91
CA VAL A 121 -0.43 -14.17 15.10
C VAL A 121 -1.92 -13.81 14.99
N ARG A 122 -2.51 -13.36 16.10
CA ARG A 122 -3.93 -12.94 16.18
C ARG A 122 -4.12 -11.55 15.62
N ASN A 123 -3.25 -10.64 16.03
CA ASN A 123 -3.27 -9.25 15.60
C ASN A 123 -1.83 -8.77 15.40
N SER A 124 -1.55 -8.18 14.26
CA SER A 124 -0.23 -7.66 13.92
C SER A 124 -0.29 -6.14 13.91
N ALA A 125 0.18 -5.53 14.98
CA ALA A 125 0.33 -4.08 15.09
C ALA A 125 1.64 -3.59 14.45
N SER A 126 2.61 -4.47 14.28
CA SER A 126 3.94 -4.17 13.72
C SER A 126 3.97 -4.18 12.20
N GLN A 127 3.04 -4.89 11.56
CA GLN A 127 3.00 -5.08 10.11
C GLN A 127 2.00 -4.11 9.46
N VAL A 128 2.28 -2.82 9.53
CA VAL A 128 1.42 -1.78 8.95
C VAL A 128 2.23 -0.85 8.04
N VAL A 129 1.57 -0.31 7.02
CA VAL A 129 2.03 0.82 6.20
C VAL A 129 1.17 2.04 6.51
N THR A 130 1.80 3.19 6.59
CA THR A 130 1.09 4.47 6.67
C THR A 130 0.80 4.97 5.26
N VAL A 131 -0.45 5.29 4.96
CA VAL A 131 -0.83 5.98 3.72
C VAL A 131 -1.39 7.33 4.10
N ASP A 132 -0.80 8.39 3.58
CA ASP A 132 -1.10 9.79 3.94
C ASP A 132 -1.15 10.70 2.70
N GLY A 133 -1.57 11.95 2.91
CA GLY A 133 -1.69 12.95 1.85
C GLY A 133 -3.01 12.87 1.11
N SER A 134 -3.00 13.10 -0.20
CA SER A 134 -4.20 13.24 -1.03
C SER A 134 -4.80 11.89 -1.47
N VAL A 135 -5.18 11.05 -0.49
CA VAL A 135 -5.98 9.83 -0.64
C VAL A 135 -7.36 10.02 -0.02
N GLU A 136 -8.34 9.17 -0.35
CA GLU A 136 -9.71 9.27 0.20
C GLU A 136 -9.73 8.97 1.70
N SER A 137 -8.99 7.94 2.14
CA SER A 137 -8.95 7.49 3.55
C SER A 137 -7.49 7.37 4.02
N PRO A 138 -6.86 8.47 4.50
CA PRO A 138 -5.52 8.39 5.11
C PRO A 138 -5.54 7.55 6.39
N GLY A 139 -4.50 6.73 6.61
CA GLY A 139 -4.46 5.87 7.80
C GLY A 139 -3.34 4.83 7.79
N LEU A 140 -3.45 3.91 8.76
CA LEU A 140 -2.57 2.75 8.90
C LEU A 140 -3.27 1.52 8.30
N TYR A 141 -2.57 0.83 7.41
CA TYR A 141 -3.11 -0.34 6.71
C TYR A 141 -2.24 -1.57 6.95
N PRO A 142 -2.83 -2.74 7.21
CA PRO A 142 -2.06 -3.95 7.42
C PRO A 142 -1.32 -4.34 6.13
N VAL A 143 -0.04 -4.63 6.26
CA VAL A 143 0.80 -5.11 5.16
C VAL A 143 0.61 -6.61 5.02
N THR A 144 0.03 -7.01 3.89
CA THR A 144 -0.03 -8.42 3.50
C THR A 144 1.24 -8.81 2.73
N ASN A 145 1.48 -10.13 2.60
CA ASN A 145 2.65 -10.67 1.91
C ASN A 145 2.85 -10.15 0.47
N GLN A 146 1.79 -9.65 -0.15
CA GLN A 146 1.77 -9.16 -1.53
C GLN A 146 1.46 -7.67 -1.63
N MET A 147 1.71 -6.90 -0.56
CA MET A 147 1.44 -5.47 -0.59
C MET A 147 2.34 -4.77 -1.60
N THR A 148 1.72 -4.03 -2.51
CA THR A 148 2.37 -3.18 -3.50
C THR A 148 1.87 -1.74 -3.36
N LEU A 149 2.50 -0.80 -4.05
CA LEU A 149 2.09 0.60 -4.02
C LEU A 149 0.64 0.78 -4.48
N MET A 150 0.25 0.13 -5.59
CA MET A 150 -1.14 0.19 -6.06
C MET A 150 -2.12 -0.37 -5.04
N ARG A 151 -1.76 -1.49 -4.37
CA ARG A 151 -2.61 -2.10 -3.34
C ARG A 151 -2.71 -1.22 -2.10
N ALA A 152 -1.61 -0.60 -1.66
CA ALA A 152 -1.61 0.31 -0.52
C ALA A 152 -2.55 1.50 -0.75
N ILE A 153 -2.47 2.14 -1.93
CA ILE A 153 -3.35 3.24 -2.31
C ILE A 153 -4.80 2.76 -2.47
N ALA A 154 -5.03 1.57 -3.04
CA ALA A 154 -6.37 0.99 -3.14
C ALA A 154 -6.98 0.70 -1.76
N SER A 155 -6.19 0.26 -0.78
CA SER A 155 -6.63 0.07 0.61
C SER A 155 -7.06 1.39 1.26
N ALA A 156 -6.45 2.51 0.86
CA ALA A 156 -6.83 3.87 1.25
C ALA A 156 -7.98 4.47 0.41
N GLU A 157 -8.77 3.62 -0.25
CA GLU A 157 -9.92 3.97 -1.11
C GLU A 157 -9.52 4.75 -2.38
N GLY A 158 -8.23 4.82 -2.69
CA GLY A 158 -7.71 5.48 -3.87
C GLY A 158 -7.23 6.91 -3.62
N LEU A 159 -6.98 7.61 -4.73
CA LEU A 159 -6.59 9.02 -4.69
C LEU A 159 -7.83 9.88 -4.47
N SER A 160 -7.70 10.92 -3.65
CA SER A 160 -8.73 11.94 -3.48
C SER A 160 -8.89 12.78 -4.75
N GLU A 161 -9.90 13.64 -4.77
CA GLU A 161 -10.22 14.50 -5.93
C GLU A 161 -9.00 15.30 -6.43
N PHE A 162 -8.14 15.75 -5.52
CA PHE A 162 -6.95 16.55 -5.84
C PHE A 162 -5.65 15.74 -5.83
N GLY A 163 -5.71 14.43 -5.58
CA GLY A 163 -4.54 13.57 -5.53
C GLY A 163 -3.80 13.53 -6.86
N ASP A 164 -2.47 13.74 -6.82
CA ASP A 164 -1.62 13.67 -8.00
C ASP A 164 -1.03 12.26 -8.15
N ALA A 165 -1.47 11.57 -9.20
CA ALA A 165 -0.98 10.23 -9.52
C ALA A 165 0.50 10.20 -9.93
N ASN A 166 1.09 11.34 -10.28
CA ASN A 166 2.48 11.44 -10.71
C ASN A 166 3.42 11.85 -9.55
N ASP A 167 2.86 12.19 -8.39
CA ASP A 167 3.61 12.64 -7.23
C ASP A 167 3.29 11.76 -6.01
N ILE A 168 3.91 10.57 -5.98
CA ILE A 168 3.77 9.66 -4.86
C ILE A 168 5.15 9.35 -4.30
N VAL A 169 5.34 9.65 -3.02
CA VAL A 169 6.58 9.43 -2.31
C VAL A 169 6.44 8.24 -1.36
N VAL A 170 7.35 7.28 -1.46
CA VAL A 170 7.47 6.18 -0.50
C VAL A 170 8.71 6.44 0.35
N LEU A 171 8.50 6.61 1.64
CA LEU A 171 9.57 6.74 2.63
C LEU A 171 9.81 5.38 3.30
N ARG A 172 11.07 4.96 3.32
CA ARG A 172 11.50 3.68 3.90
C ARG A 172 12.73 3.88 4.75
N THR A 173 12.79 3.21 5.90
CA THR A 173 13.99 3.17 6.73
C THR A 173 14.66 1.80 6.60
N VAL A 174 15.93 1.80 6.20
CA VAL A 174 16.75 0.58 6.09
C VAL A 174 18.06 0.81 6.82
N GLY A 175 18.40 -0.03 7.79
CA GLY A 175 19.65 0.10 8.55
C GLY A 175 19.79 1.44 9.29
N GLY A 176 18.68 2.07 9.69
CA GLY A 176 18.67 3.38 10.35
C GLY A 176 18.77 4.58 9.40
N GLN A 177 18.97 4.36 8.10
CA GLN A 177 18.92 5.40 7.06
C GLN A 177 17.53 5.51 6.45
N ARG A 178 17.08 6.74 6.23
CA ARG A 178 15.82 7.02 5.51
C ARG A 178 16.07 7.17 4.02
N PHE A 179 15.24 6.51 3.23
CA PHE A 179 15.19 6.58 1.77
C PHE A 179 13.84 7.14 1.33
N ALA A 180 13.85 7.92 0.27
CA ALA A 180 12.64 8.41 -0.39
C ALA A 180 12.65 7.95 -1.85
N GLY A 181 11.61 7.27 -2.29
CA GLY A 181 11.38 6.90 -3.68
C GLY A 181 10.21 7.71 -4.24
N LEU A 182 10.38 8.35 -5.39
CA LEU A 182 9.31 9.04 -6.10
C LEU A 182 8.73 8.10 -7.17
N TYR A 183 7.41 8.00 -7.23
CA TYR A 183 6.69 7.08 -8.11
C TYR A 183 5.58 7.77 -8.89
N ASP A 184 5.40 7.36 -10.14
CA ASP A 184 4.29 7.74 -11.00
C ASP A 184 3.28 6.58 -11.06
N LEU A 185 2.19 6.70 -10.28
CA LEU A 185 1.12 5.72 -10.24
C LEU A 185 0.36 5.62 -11.57
N ALA A 186 0.26 6.72 -12.32
CA ALA A 186 -0.40 6.69 -13.62
C ALA A 186 0.40 5.83 -14.62
N ALA A 187 1.73 5.91 -14.58
CA ALA A 187 2.61 5.07 -15.39
C ALA A 187 2.58 3.60 -14.92
N ILE A 188 2.57 3.34 -13.60
CA ILE A 188 2.44 2.00 -13.04
C ILE A 188 1.10 1.36 -13.47
N ARG A 189 -0.03 2.09 -13.37
CA ARG A 189 -1.36 1.61 -13.79
C ARG A 189 -1.42 1.25 -15.27
N ARG A 190 -0.60 1.88 -16.10
CA ARG A 190 -0.48 1.56 -17.53
C ARG A 190 0.55 0.46 -17.82
N GLY A 191 1.23 -0.06 -16.80
CA GLY A 191 2.26 -1.07 -16.93
C GLY A 191 3.57 -0.57 -17.53
N VAL A 192 3.81 0.75 -17.53
CA VAL A 192 5.08 1.36 -17.99
C VAL A 192 6.18 1.10 -16.96
N TYR A 193 5.84 1.13 -15.68
CA TYR A 193 6.73 0.77 -14.57
C TYR A 193 6.17 -0.40 -13.79
N ALA A 194 7.07 -1.18 -13.20
CA ALA A 194 6.68 -2.23 -12.25
C ALA A 194 6.05 -1.62 -11.00
N ASP A 195 5.02 -2.28 -10.45
CA ASP A 195 4.39 -1.90 -9.20
C ASP A 195 5.33 -2.28 -8.03
N PRO A 196 5.91 -1.30 -7.31
CA PRO A 196 6.92 -1.60 -6.31
C PRO A 196 6.31 -2.25 -5.07
N PRO A 197 7.04 -3.18 -4.43
CA PRO A 197 6.61 -3.80 -3.19
C PRO A 197 6.68 -2.79 -2.03
N ILE A 198 5.63 -2.79 -1.20
CA ILE A 198 5.54 -2.03 0.05
C ILE A 198 5.81 -2.98 1.22
N TYR A 199 6.50 -2.47 2.23
CA TYR A 199 6.88 -3.22 3.43
C TYR A 199 6.29 -2.57 4.68
N ALA A 200 6.32 -3.31 5.79
CA ALA A 200 5.95 -2.76 7.09
C ALA A 200 6.81 -1.53 7.44
N ASN A 201 6.19 -0.56 8.10
CA ASN A 201 6.76 0.73 8.47
C ASN A 201 7.14 1.64 7.29
N ASP A 202 6.79 1.32 6.04
CA ASP A 202 6.83 2.28 4.96
C ASP A 202 5.78 3.38 5.17
N VAL A 203 6.07 4.58 4.69
CA VAL A 203 5.12 5.67 4.64
C VAL A 203 4.92 6.05 3.17
N VAL A 204 3.70 5.93 2.70
CA VAL A 204 3.28 6.33 1.36
C VAL A 204 2.59 7.67 1.46
N VAL A 205 3.14 8.69 0.82
CA VAL A 205 2.59 10.05 0.80
C VAL A 205 2.16 10.39 -0.62
N VAL A 206 0.90 10.74 -0.78
CA VAL A 206 0.35 11.19 -2.07
C VAL A 206 0.33 12.71 -2.09
N GLY A 207 0.99 13.29 -3.08
CA GLY A 207 0.97 14.72 -3.33
C GLY A 207 -0.40 15.23 -3.81
N ASP A 208 -0.58 16.55 -3.75
CA ASP A 208 -1.77 17.20 -4.28
C ASP A 208 -1.46 17.94 -5.59
N SER A 209 -2.48 18.12 -6.41
CA SER A 209 -2.40 18.88 -7.65
C SER A 209 -3.00 20.29 -7.46
N PRO A 210 -2.16 21.32 -7.24
CA PRO A 210 -2.61 22.70 -7.07
C PRO A 210 -3.40 23.20 -8.28
N GLN A 211 -3.06 22.72 -9.46
CA GLN A 211 -3.72 23.10 -10.72
C GLN A 211 -5.19 22.66 -10.77
N ARG A 212 -5.49 21.43 -10.31
CA ARG A 212 -6.87 20.93 -10.24
C ARG A 212 -7.70 21.72 -9.23
N ARG A 213 -7.08 22.06 -8.07
CA ARG A 213 -7.73 22.87 -7.04
C ARG A 213 -8.10 24.26 -7.58
N LEU A 214 -7.14 24.95 -8.20
CA LEU A 214 -7.37 26.28 -8.81
C LEU A 214 -8.44 26.23 -9.91
N PHE A 215 -8.45 25.18 -10.74
CA PHE A 215 -9.44 25.03 -11.80
C PHE A 215 -10.86 24.82 -11.24
N LYS A 216 -11.02 24.02 -10.19
CA LYS A 216 -12.30 23.85 -9.50
C LYS A 216 -12.79 25.13 -8.87
N ASP A 217 -11.91 25.86 -8.18
CA ASP A 217 -12.23 27.15 -7.58
C ASP A 217 -12.68 28.16 -8.64
N PHE A 218 -12.00 28.20 -9.79
CA PHE A 218 -12.38 29.06 -10.91
C PHE A 218 -13.77 28.69 -11.47
N ILE A 219 -14.06 27.40 -11.70
CA ILE A 219 -15.38 26.97 -12.18
C ILE A 219 -16.47 27.27 -11.17
N SER A 220 -16.21 27.14 -9.87
CA SER A 220 -17.19 27.41 -8.82
C SER A 220 -17.58 28.89 -8.73
N VAL A 221 -16.67 29.80 -9.08
CA VAL A 221 -16.89 31.26 -9.08
C VAL A 221 -17.43 31.78 -10.43
N ALA A 222 -17.19 31.05 -11.53
CA ALA A 222 -17.60 31.47 -12.88
C ALA A 222 -19.10 31.82 -13.02
N PRO A 223 -20.07 31.08 -12.43
CA PRO A 223 -21.47 31.43 -12.48
C PRO A 223 -21.82 32.76 -11.80
N LEU A 224 -21.08 33.13 -10.75
CA LEU A 224 -21.26 34.38 -10.01
C LEU A 224 -20.82 35.61 -10.82
N LEU A 225 -19.85 35.43 -11.72
CA LEU A 225 -19.33 36.50 -12.59
C LEU A 225 -20.26 36.72 -13.82
N SER A 226 -21.05 35.73 -14.23
CA SER A 226 -21.96 35.83 -15.36
C SER A 226 -23.32 36.43 -15.00
N SER A 227 -23.71 36.41 -13.72
CA SER A 227 -25.01 36.91 -13.24
C SER A 227 -25.28 38.40 -13.51
N PRO A 228 -24.31 39.34 -13.38
CA PRO A 228 -24.59 40.75 -13.65
C PRO A 228 -24.72 41.08 -15.15
N LEU A 229 -24.22 40.26 -16.06
CA LEU A 229 -24.29 40.52 -17.51
C LEU A 229 -25.70 40.28 -18.08
N ILE A 230 -26.50 39.41 -17.47
CA ILE A 230 -27.87 39.12 -17.93
C ILE A 230 -28.83 40.25 -17.56
N ILE A 231 -28.56 40.98 -16.47
CA ILE A 231 -29.41 42.11 -16.02
C ILE A 231 -29.17 43.38 -16.85
N ALA A 232 -28.03 43.50 -17.52
CA ALA A 232 -27.68 44.69 -18.33
C ALA A 232 -28.23 44.65 -19.76
N PHE A 233 -28.83 43.55 -20.20
CA PHE A 233 -29.41 43.35 -21.53
C PHE A 233 -30.94 43.13 -21.54
N GLN A 234 -31.66 43.41 -20.44
CA GLN A 234 -33.09 43.57 -20.38
C GLN A 234 -33.46 45.05 -20.22
#